data_66dead81af2a39648c61c52f9f272929
#
_entry.id   66dead81af2a39648c61c52f9f272929
#
_cell.length_a   1.000
_cell.length_b   1.000
_cell.length_c   1.000
_cell.angle_alpha   90.00
_cell.angle_beta   90.00
_cell.angle_gamma   90.00
#
_symmetry.space_group_name_H-M   'P 1'
#
loop_
_entity.id
_entity.type
_entity.pdbx_description
1 polymer ?
#
loop_
_entity_poly.entity_id
_entity_poly.type
_entity_poly.pdbx_seq_one_letter_code
_entity_poly.pdbx_strand_id
1 'polypeptide(L)'
;MKHYHDIELMKIAELDAEYFNVAFDNLDSDIKNIYSPSELKHLKDEIMMGSRSTPEGHGTCIKHVSFGPCHKKKCVGCKMLITGPQKLEMWKKLYSEQQSYLDEWEKVMIENNIGDWKDYRKYQAEISLLKTYDDTVQKLEKFIKERLSEDEQKQYLHN
;
A
#
# COMPACT_ATOMS: atom_id res chain seq x y z
N MET A 1 -9.29 29.69 3.64
CA MET A 1 -8.73 28.63 2.79
C MET A 1 -7.66 27.79 3.45
N LYS A 2 -6.63 28.37 4.07
CA LYS A 2 -5.63 27.62 4.86
C LYS A 2 -6.26 26.74 5.94
N HIS A 3 -7.31 27.23 6.60
CA HIS A 3 -7.97 26.53 7.69
C HIS A 3 -8.63 25.22 7.25
N TYR A 4 -9.31 25.21 6.08
CA TYR A 4 -9.94 24.00 5.54
C TYR A 4 -8.91 22.95 5.10
N HIS A 5 -7.82 23.39 4.50
CA HIS A 5 -6.73 22.51 4.08
C HIS A 5 -6.06 21.85 5.30
N ASP A 6 -5.84 22.61 6.37
CA ASP A 6 -5.25 22.10 7.61
C ASP A 6 -6.17 21.05 8.28
N ILE A 7 -7.49 21.28 8.27
CA ILE A 7 -8.47 20.33 8.80
C ILE A 7 -8.46 19.03 7.98
N GLU A 8 -8.40 19.13 6.66
CA GLU A 8 -8.32 17.96 5.77
C GLU A 8 -7.05 17.14 6.02
N LEU A 9 -5.91 17.79 6.16
CA LEU A 9 -4.63 17.14 6.45
C LEU A 9 -4.66 16.43 7.80
N MET A 10 -5.23 17.06 8.84
CA MET A 10 -5.39 16.46 10.16
C MET A 10 -6.28 15.22 10.10
N LYS A 11 -7.36 15.27 9.33
CA LYS A 11 -8.30 14.15 9.19
C LYS A 11 -7.66 12.95 8.47
N ILE A 12 -6.89 13.20 7.42
CA ILE A 12 -6.13 12.17 6.72
C ILE A 12 -5.11 11.53 7.65
N ALA A 13 -4.41 12.34 8.46
CA ALA A 13 -3.45 11.86 9.44
C ALA A 13 -4.11 10.95 10.50
N GLU A 14 -5.30 11.33 10.96
CA GLU A 14 -6.08 10.50 11.89
C GLU A 14 -6.50 9.18 11.27
N LEU A 15 -6.96 9.20 10.02
CA LEU A 15 -7.31 8.00 9.26
C LEU A 15 -6.10 7.08 9.06
N ASP A 16 -4.94 7.64 8.74
CA ASP A 16 -3.69 6.89 8.59
C ASP A 16 -3.29 6.21 9.90
N ALA A 17 -3.36 6.93 11.01
CA ALA A 17 -3.03 6.38 12.33
C ALA A 17 -4.00 5.26 12.71
N GLU A 18 -5.28 5.44 12.46
CA GLU A 18 -6.31 4.41 12.73
C GLU A 18 -6.12 3.19 11.85
N TYR A 19 -5.89 3.38 10.56
CA TYR A 19 -5.61 2.28 9.62
C TYR A 19 -4.38 1.50 10.03
N PHE A 20 -3.30 2.20 10.38
CA PHE A 20 -2.06 1.58 10.83
C PHE A 20 -2.30 0.70 12.06
N ASN A 21 -3.03 1.19 13.07
CA ASN A 21 -3.33 0.44 14.28
C ASN A 21 -4.14 -0.82 13.97
N VAL A 22 -5.16 -0.73 13.12
CA VAL A 22 -5.98 -1.88 12.71
C VAL A 22 -5.12 -2.90 11.95
N ALA A 23 -4.33 -2.44 10.99
CA ALA A 23 -3.46 -3.31 10.18
C ALA A 23 -2.39 -3.98 11.03
N PHE A 24 -1.79 -3.25 11.97
CA PHE A 24 -0.78 -3.78 12.87
C PHE A 24 -1.36 -4.83 13.83
N ASP A 25 -2.55 -4.58 14.37
CA ASP A 25 -3.23 -5.51 15.27
C ASP A 25 -3.70 -6.80 14.56
N ASN A 26 -3.96 -6.72 13.24
CA ASN A 26 -4.40 -7.85 12.41
C ASN A 26 -3.27 -8.53 11.63
N LEU A 27 -2.02 -8.25 11.96
CA LEU A 27 -0.88 -8.96 11.35
C LEU A 27 -0.97 -10.47 11.62
N ASP A 28 -0.47 -11.25 10.67
CA ASP A 28 -0.35 -12.71 10.83
C ASP A 28 0.40 -13.07 12.11
N SER A 29 -0.05 -14.11 12.79
CA SER A 29 0.54 -14.56 14.05
C SER A 29 2.02 -14.90 13.93
N ASP A 30 2.45 -15.43 12.78
CA ASP A 30 3.87 -15.71 12.49
C ASP A 30 4.72 -14.43 12.52
N ILE A 31 4.17 -13.30 12.05
CA ILE A 31 4.88 -12.00 12.09
C ILE A 31 4.88 -11.45 13.50
N LYS A 32 3.74 -11.49 14.20
CA LYS A 32 3.65 -11.02 15.60
C LYS A 32 4.55 -11.79 16.53
N ASN A 33 4.62 -13.11 16.36
CA ASN A 33 5.35 -14.00 17.25
C ASN A 33 6.87 -13.92 17.12
N ILE A 34 7.39 -13.32 16.04
CA ILE A 34 8.84 -13.10 15.90
C ILE A 34 9.34 -11.95 16.76
N TYR A 35 8.44 -11.11 17.30
CA TYR A 35 8.78 -9.97 18.14
C TYR A 35 8.50 -10.24 19.59
N SER A 36 9.45 -9.87 20.46
CA SER A 36 9.18 -9.77 21.90
C SER A 36 8.29 -8.55 22.19
N PRO A 37 7.57 -8.50 23.33
CA PRO A 37 6.80 -7.31 23.71
C PRO A 37 7.62 -6.03 23.74
N SER A 38 8.88 -6.10 24.14
CA SER A 38 9.82 -4.99 24.16
C SER A 38 10.15 -4.50 22.73
N GLU A 39 10.39 -5.43 21.81
CA GLU A 39 10.64 -5.11 20.40
C GLU A 39 9.43 -4.46 19.73
N LEU A 40 8.21 -4.97 20.02
CA LEU A 40 6.97 -4.39 19.50
C LEU A 40 6.76 -2.95 19.97
N LYS A 41 7.03 -2.68 21.24
CA LYS A 41 6.93 -1.33 21.81
C LYS A 41 7.92 -0.37 21.13
N HIS A 42 9.17 -0.82 21.00
CA HIS A 42 10.23 -0.04 20.36
C HIS A 42 9.90 0.23 18.89
N LEU A 43 9.39 -0.76 18.19
CA LEU A 43 8.96 -0.63 16.78
C LEU A 43 7.83 0.39 16.63
N LYS A 44 6.83 0.35 17.51
CA LYS A 44 5.72 1.33 17.51
C LYS A 44 6.24 2.75 17.72
N ASP A 45 7.17 2.94 18.65
CA ASP A 45 7.77 4.25 18.90
C ASP A 45 8.53 4.77 17.67
N GLU A 46 9.32 3.94 17.00
CA GLU A 46 10.02 4.29 15.76
C GLU A 46 9.05 4.69 14.65
N ILE A 47 7.95 3.98 14.51
CA ILE A 47 6.91 4.25 13.52
C ILE A 47 6.26 5.61 13.79
N MET A 48 5.90 5.88 15.04
CA MET A 48 5.31 7.16 15.44
C MET A 48 6.24 8.34 15.18
N MET A 49 7.55 8.13 15.22
CA MET A 49 8.56 9.13 14.89
C MET A 49 8.82 9.27 13.39
N GLY A 50 8.15 8.46 12.54
CA GLY A 50 8.30 8.51 11.10
C GLY A 50 9.59 7.92 10.56
N SER A 51 10.36 7.24 11.39
CA SER A 51 11.68 6.69 11.02
C SER A 51 11.63 5.39 10.20
N ARG A 52 10.43 4.88 9.94
CA ARG A 52 10.23 3.59 9.27
C ARG A 52 9.58 3.70 7.90
N SER A 53 9.55 4.90 7.33
CA SER A 53 9.04 5.10 5.96
C SER A 53 9.88 4.33 4.94
N THR A 54 9.21 3.71 3.97
CA THR A 54 9.91 2.99 2.90
C THR A 54 10.58 3.98 1.94
N PRO A 55 11.72 3.61 1.33
CA PRO A 55 12.44 4.50 0.42
C PRO A 55 11.62 5.02 -0.76
N GLU A 56 10.70 4.20 -1.27
CA GLU A 56 9.85 4.56 -2.41
C GLU A 56 8.54 5.24 -2.01
N GLY A 57 8.30 5.44 -0.72
CA GLY A 57 7.11 6.13 -0.23
C GLY A 57 5.83 5.31 -0.24
N HIS A 58 5.90 3.98 -0.36
CA HIS A 58 4.71 3.11 -0.39
C HIS A 58 4.02 2.98 0.97
N GLY A 59 4.72 3.22 2.05
CA GLY A 59 4.18 3.12 3.40
C GLY A 59 5.25 2.97 4.46
N THR A 60 4.94 2.19 5.48
CA THR A 60 5.78 1.98 6.65
C THR A 60 6.27 0.55 6.72
N CYS A 61 7.58 0.36 6.93
CA CYS A 61 8.18 -0.96 7.14
C CYS A 61 8.12 -1.34 8.62
N ILE A 62 7.56 -2.49 8.92
CA ILE A 62 7.48 -3.01 10.30
C ILE A 62 8.60 -3.98 10.66
N LYS A 63 9.59 -4.15 9.79
CA LYS A 63 10.75 -5.00 10.09
C LYS A 63 11.65 -4.32 11.12
N HIS A 64 11.77 -4.93 12.30
CA HIS A 64 12.65 -4.42 13.37
C HIS A 64 14.13 -4.54 13.00
N VAL A 65 14.94 -3.62 13.47
CA VAL A 65 16.39 -3.59 13.18
C VAL A 65 17.13 -4.84 13.67
N SER A 66 16.59 -5.53 14.67
CA SER A 66 17.16 -6.78 15.20
C SER A 66 17.26 -7.90 14.17
N PHE A 67 16.46 -7.83 13.09
CA PHE A 67 16.48 -8.82 12.00
C PHE A 67 17.51 -8.49 10.92
N GLY A 68 18.32 -7.46 11.11
CA GLY A 68 19.36 -7.08 10.18
C GLY A 68 18.85 -6.31 8.98
N PRO A 69 19.72 -6.08 7.95
CA PRO A 69 19.35 -5.31 6.79
C PRO A 69 18.34 -6.02 5.90
N CYS A 70 17.52 -5.24 5.19
CA CYS A 70 16.58 -5.77 4.21
C CYS A 70 17.29 -6.17 2.92
N HIS A 71 17.10 -7.42 2.50
CA HIS A 71 17.63 -7.94 1.24
C HIS A 71 16.61 -7.91 0.09
N LYS A 72 15.37 -7.53 0.38
CA LYS A 72 14.32 -7.42 -0.64
C LYS A 72 14.50 -6.14 -1.44
N LYS A 73 14.35 -6.24 -2.75
CA LYS A 73 14.49 -5.09 -3.66
C LYS A 73 13.20 -4.29 -3.81
N LYS A 74 12.05 -4.87 -3.41
CA LYS A 74 10.73 -4.24 -3.56
C LYS A 74 9.92 -4.34 -2.28
N CYS A 75 9.34 -3.21 -1.87
CA CYS A 75 8.43 -3.14 -0.73
C CYS A 75 7.01 -3.57 -1.11
N VAL A 76 6.58 -3.34 -2.33
CA VAL A 76 5.26 -3.76 -2.83
C VAL A 76 5.12 -5.28 -2.74
N GLY A 77 4.03 -5.74 -2.12
CA GLY A 77 3.80 -7.16 -1.87
C GLY A 77 4.58 -7.75 -0.70
N CYS A 78 5.41 -6.96 -0.02
CA CYS A 78 6.13 -7.40 1.17
C CYS A 78 5.18 -7.46 2.38
N LYS A 79 5.22 -8.56 3.13
CA LYS A 79 4.39 -8.74 4.33
C LYS A 79 4.71 -7.77 5.46
N MET A 80 5.88 -7.14 5.40
CA MET A 80 6.33 -6.15 6.39
C MET A 80 5.96 -4.71 6.02
N LEU A 81 5.24 -4.50 4.90
CA LEU A 81 4.78 -3.19 4.48
C LEU A 81 3.37 -2.94 4.96
N ILE A 82 3.16 -1.84 5.67
CA ILE A 82 1.84 -1.30 5.96
C ILE A 82 1.70 0.05 5.26
N THR A 83 0.75 0.15 4.33
CA THR A 83 0.40 1.40 3.67
C THR A 83 -0.72 2.11 4.44
N GLY A 84 -1.29 3.18 3.90
CA GLY A 84 -2.37 3.90 4.56
C GLY A 84 -3.21 4.76 3.61
N PRO A 85 -4.34 5.29 4.10
CA PRO A 85 -5.26 6.13 3.31
C PRO A 85 -4.59 7.31 2.61
N GLN A 86 -3.58 7.90 3.23
CA GLN A 86 -2.81 9.01 2.66
C GLN A 86 -2.13 8.63 1.34
N LYS A 87 -1.88 7.35 1.12
CA LYS A 87 -1.21 6.82 -0.08
C LYS A 87 -2.19 6.36 -1.17
N LEU A 88 -3.50 6.53 -0.98
CA LEU A 88 -4.51 6.04 -1.92
C LEU A 88 -4.28 6.54 -3.35
N GLU A 89 -4.04 7.83 -3.54
CA GLU A 89 -3.81 8.41 -4.87
C GLU A 89 -2.57 7.81 -5.55
N MET A 90 -1.52 7.57 -4.79
CA MET A 90 -0.31 6.90 -5.29
C MET A 90 -0.64 5.47 -5.78
N TRP A 91 -1.39 4.70 -5.00
CA TRP A 91 -1.77 3.34 -5.39
C TRP A 91 -2.67 3.30 -6.61
N LYS A 92 -3.62 4.24 -6.73
CA LYS A 92 -4.46 4.40 -7.92
C LYS A 92 -3.62 4.69 -9.16
N LYS A 93 -2.62 5.55 -9.02
CA LYS A 93 -1.70 5.89 -10.12
C LYS A 93 -0.89 4.67 -10.54
N LEU A 94 -0.34 3.91 -9.58
CA LEU A 94 0.40 2.68 -9.86
C LEU A 94 -0.47 1.64 -10.57
N TYR A 95 -1.72 1.49 -10.13
CA TYR A 95 -2.69 0.61 -10.80
C TYR A 95 -2.93 1.04 -12.24
N SER A 96 -3.19 2.31 -12.47
CA SER A 96 -3.47 2.86 -13.80
C SER A 96 -2.28 2.70 -14.76
N GLU A 97 -1.07 2.97 -14.28
CA GLU A 97 0.16 2.79 -15.04
C GLU A 97 0.40 1.32 -15.39
N GLN A 98 0.16 0.41 -14.46
CA GLN A 98 0.31 -1.03 -14.66
C GLN A 98 -0.72 -1.56 -15.67
N GLN A 99 -1.96 -1.09 -15.60
CA GLN A 99 -3.00 -1.46 -16.56
C GLN A 99 -2.63 -1.01 -17.97
N SER A 100 -2.16 0.22 -18.12
CA SER A 100 -1.70 0.74 -19.41
C SER A 100 -0.52 -0.06 -19.98
N TYR A 101 0.41 -0.45 -19.12
CA TYR A 101 1.54 -1.28 -19.49
C TYR A 101 1.09 -2.67 -20.01
N LEU A 102 0.11 -3.28 -19.35
CA LEU A 102 -0.43 -4.57 -19.77
C LEU A 102 -1.23 -4.48 -21.07
N ASP A 103 -1.97 -3.39 -21.28
CA ASP A 103 -2.69 -3.15 -22.52
C ASP A 103 -1.71 -3.01 -23.70
N GLU A 104 -0.61 -2.32 -23.49
CA GLU A 104 0.47 -2.17 -24.48
C GLU A 104 1.16 -3.51 -24.74
N TRP A 105 1.39 -4.31 -23.72
CA TRP A 105 1.94 -5.65 -23.86
C TRP A 105 1.07 -6.52 -24.77
N GLU A 106 -0.24 -6.55 -24.49
CA GLU A 106 -1.20 -7.30 -25.32
C GLU A 106 -1.14 -6.86 -26.80
N LYS A 107 -1.12 -5.56 -27.04
CA LYS A 107 -1.02 -4.98 -28.37
C LYS A 107 0.23 -5.46 -29.10
N VAL A 108 1.38 -5.41 -28.45
CA VAL A 108 2.67 -5.84 -29.02
C VAL A 108 2.64 -7.34 -29.34
N MET A 109 2.08 -8.16 -28.46
CA MET A 109 1.99 -9.61 -28.69
C MET A 109 1.08 -9.96 -29.86
N ILE A 110 -0.05 -9.28 -29.98
CA ILE A 110 -0.98 -9.47 -31.10
C ILE A 110 -0.33 -9.03 -32.42
N GLU A 111 0.33 -7.89 -32.46
CA GLU A 111 1.01 -7.37 -33.64
C GLU A 111 2.14 -8.28 -34.12
N ASN A 112 2.76 -9.03 -33.22
CA ASN A 112 3.84 -9.96 -33.53
C ASN A 112 3.35 -11.42 -33.71
N ASN A 113 2.04 -11.64 -33.72
CA ASN A 113 1.42 -12.97 -33.93
C ASN A 113 1.87 -14.02 -32.89
N ILE A 114 2.08 -13.63 -31.67
CA ILE A 114 2.43 -14.54 -30.57
C ILE A 114 1.14 -15.02 -29.90
N GLY A 115 0.87 -16.31 -29.95
CA GLY A 115 -0.41 -16.87 -29.48
C GLY A 115 -0.48 -17.29 -28.03
N ASP A 116 0.65 -17.61 -27.41
CA ASP A 116 0.73 -18.20 -26.06
C ASP A 116 1.32 -17.25 -25.01
N TRP A 117 1.36 -15.97 -25.30
CA TRP A 117 2.01 -14.97 -24.45
C TRP A 117 1.37 -14.83 -23.04
N LYS A 118 0.08 -15.19 -22.91
CA LYS A 118 -0.61 -15.15 -21.61
C LYS A 118 -0.03 -16.13 -20.60
N ASP A 119 0.60 -17.20 -21.09
CA ASP A 119 1.23 -18.21 -20.24
C ASP A 119 2.68 -17.86 -19.86
N TYR A 120 3.22 -16.79 -20.40
CA TYR A 120 4.59 -16.38 -20.09
C TYR A 120 4.71 -15.95 -18.62
N ARG A 121 5.75 -16.43 -17.95
CA ARG A 121 6.00 -16.13 -16.53
C ARG A 121 6.08 -14.64 -16.24
N LYS A 122 6.72 -13.90 -17.14
CA LYS A 122 6.84 -12.45 -16.99
C LYS A 122 5.47 -11.77 -17.03
N TYR A 123 4.61 -12.14 -17.97
CA TYR A 123 3.25 -11.64 -18.06
C TYR A 123 2.45 -11.98 -16.81
N GLN A 124 2.54 -13.21 -16.32
CA GLN A 124 1.85 -13.65 -15.11
C GLN A 124 2.30 -12.86 -13.88
N ALA A 125 3.59 -12.56 -13.79
CA ALA A 125 4.12 -11.71 -12.72
C ALA A 125 3.54 -10.28 -12.78
N GLU A 126 3.41 -9.72 -13.97
CA GLU A 126 2.84 -8.37 -14.15
C GLU A 126 1.34 -8.33 -13.85
N ILE A 127 0.59 -9.39 -14.17
CA ILE A 127 -0.82 -9.53 -13.78
C ILE A 127 -0.96 -9.63 -12.26
N SER A 128 -0.09 -10.39 -11.60
CA SER A 128 -0.08 -10.50 -10.13
C SER A 128 0.21 -9.14 -9.47
N LEU A 129 1.09 -8.35 -10.06
CA LEU A 129 1.38 -7.00 -9.57
C LEU A 129 0.15 -6.08 -9.71
N LEU A 130 -0.54 -6.14 -10.85
CA LEU A 130 -1.78 -5.39 -11.05
C LEU A 130 -2.82 -5.73 -9.97
N LYS A 131 -2.97 -7.01 -9.69
CA LYS A 131 -3.89 -7.48 -8.65
C LYS A 131 -3.51 -6.94 -7.27
N THR A 132 -2.23 -6.92 -6.94
CA THR A 132 -1.72 -6.36 -5.68
C THR A 132 -2.10 -4.88 -5.55
N TYR A 133 -1.93 -4.10 -6.61
CA TYR A 133 -2.32 -2.69 -6.62
C TYR A 133 -3.83 -2.53 -6.44
N ASP A 134 -4.63 -3.32 -7.17
CA ASP A 134 -6.09 -3.27 -7.09
C ASP A 134 -6.59 -3.62 -5.68
N ASP A 135 -6.10 -4.72 -5.10
CA ASP A 135 -6.46 -5.15 -3.76
C ASP A 135 -6.12 -4.07 -2.72
N THR A 136 -4.99 -3.41 -2.87
CA THR A 136 -4.56 -2.31 -1.98
C THR A 136 -5.50 -1.12 -2.10
N VAL A 137 -5.82 -0.69 -3.33
CA VAL A 137 -6.76 0.41 -3.58
C VAL A 137 -8.12 0.11 -2.96
N GLN A 138 -8.65 -1.08 -3.20
CA GLN A 138 -9.96 -1.48 -2.69
C GLN A 138 -10.00 -1.51 -1.16
N LYS A 139 -8.97 -2.01 -0.51
CA LYS A 139 -8.88 -2.02 0.96
C LYS A 139 -8.87 -0.62 1.54
N LEU A 140 -8.08 0.28 0.95
CA LEU A 140 -7.99 1.66 1.41
C LEU A 140 -9.31 2.42 1.20
N GLU A 141 -9.93 2.26 0.02
CA GLU A 141 -11.23 2.88 -0.27
C GLU A 141 -12.31 2.39 0.68
N LYS A 142 -12.37 1.08 0.93
CA LYS A 142 -13.33 0.49 1.86
C LYS A 142 -13.16 1.05 3.27
N PHE A 143 -11.93 1.12 3.75
CA PHE A 143 -11.62 1.69 5.06
C PHE A 143 -12.09 3.14 5.17
N ILE A 144 -11.82 3.95 4.17
CA ILE A 144 -12.21 5.35 4.11
C ILE A 144 -13.73 5.49 4.11
N LYS A 145 -14.43 4.70 3.26
CA LYS A 145 -15.90 4.73 3.17
C LYS A 145 -16.59 4.34 4.47
N GLU A 146 -16.03 3.42 5.21
CA GLU A 146 -16.59 2.98 6.48
C GLU A 146 -16.48 4.04 7.60
N ARG A 147 -15.55 5.00 7.46
CA ARG A 147 -15.22 5.99 8.50
C ARG A 147 -15.57 7.43 8.17
N LEU A 148 -15.83 7.73 6.92
CA LEU A 148 -16.19 9.08 6.49
C LEU A 148 -17.69 9.19 6.19
N SER A 149 -18.27 10.38 6.45
CA SER A 149 -19.62 10.72 5.99
C SER A 149 -19.64 10.81 4.46
N GLU A 150 -20.83 10.77 3.85
CA GLU A 150 -20.98 10.90 2.39
C GLU A 150 -20.32 12.16 1.83
N ASP A 151 -20.46 13.28 2.52
CA ASP A 151 -19.84 14.55 2.10
C ASP A 151 -18.34 14.49 2.17
N GLU A 152 -17.79 13.89 3.21
CA GLU A 152 -16.36 13.70 3.37
C GLU A 152 -15.80 12.72 2.32
N GLN A 153 -16.53 11.66 2.00
CA GLN A 153 -16.16 10.73 0.94
C GLN A 153 -16.03 11.41 -0.42
N LYS A 154 -16.92 12.34 -0.73
CA LYS A 154 -16.85 13.12 -1.97
C LYS A 154 -15.56 13.91 -2.09
N GLN A 155 -15.01 14.38 -0.96
CA GLN A 155 -13.72 15.07 -0.94
C GLN A 155 -12.53 14.17 -1.22
N TYR A 156 -12.56 12.93 -0.72
CA TYR A 156 -11.40 12.03 -0.74
C TYR A 156 -11.46 10.96 -1.82
N LEU A 157 -12.65 10.63 -2.35
CA LEU A 157 -12.86 9.53 -3.28
C LEU A 157 -13.44 9.96 -4.63
N HIS A 158 -13.54 11.24 -4.89
CA HIS A 158 -14.19 11.77 -6.10
C HIS A 158 -13.40 11.54 -7.40
N ASN A 159 -12.25 10.99 -7.34
CA ASN A 159 -11.48 10.59 -8.51
C ASN A 159 -11.43 9.06 -8.57
#